data_5e8c49c41f9d2a30ad03d7a5b37e92c1
#
_entry.id   5e8c49c41f9d2a30ad03d7a5b37e92c1
#
_cell.length_a   1.000
_cell.length_b   1.000
_cell.length_c   1.000
_cell.angle_alpha   90.00
_cell.angle_beta   90.00
_cell.angle_gamma   90.00
#
_symmetry.space_group_name_H-M   'P 1'
#
loop_
_entity.id
_entity.type
_entity.pdbx_description
1 polymer ?
#
loop_
_entity_poly.entity_id
_entity_poly.type
_entity_poly.pdbx_seq_one_letter_code
_entity_poly.pdbx_strand_id
1 'polypeptide(L)'
;SGGMKQRVAIARALAVDPDLLLIDEPFGAVDAQTKKMLQNELLDIWRETGKTILFVTHDVAEAVKLADRVVVMAKEPGRVREVVDVGIERPRERSDDAFGATYQRLLDLI
;
A
#
# COMPACT_ATOMS: atom_id res chain seq x y z
N SER A 1 -19.53 -6.73 6.36
CA SER A 1 -18.21 -7.33 6.17
C SER A 1 -17.10 -6.31 6.36
N GLY A 2 -15.89 -6.77 6.63
CA GLY A 2 -14.72 -5.91 6.75
C GLY A 2 -14.44 -5.10 5.48
N GLY A 3 -14.64 -5.71 4.31
CA GLY A 3 -14.46 -5.06 3.02
C GLY A 3 -15.43 -3.91 2.79
N MET A 4 -16.68 -4.07 3.17
CA MET A 4 -17.69 -3.01 3.08
C MET A 4 -17.33 -1.83 3.98
N LYS A 5 -16.90 -2.10 5.21
CA LYS A 5 -16.48 -1.05 6.15
C LYS A 5 -15.32 -0.25 5.59
N GLN A 6 -14.34 -0.91 4.98
CA GLN A 6 -13.17 -0.24 4.41
C GLN A 6 -13.54 0.61 3.20
N ARG A 7 -14.43 0.12 2.34
CA ARG A 7 -14.93 0.91 1.21
C ARG A 7 -15.63 2.18 1.67
N VAL A 8 -16.48 2.07 2.68
CA VAL A 8 -17.20 3.23 3.24
C VAL A 8 -16.22 4.23 3.84
N ALA A 9 -15.21 3.75 4.59
CA ALA A 9 -14.22 4.62 5.21
C ALA A 9 -13.41 5.39 4.15
N ILE A 10 -12.99 4.74 3.09
CA ILE A 10 -12.25 5.38 1.99
C ILE A 10 -13.16 6.39 1.27
N ALA A 11 -14.41 6.03 0.99
CA ALA A 11 -15.36 6.93 0.35
C ALA A 11 -15.61 8.20 1.18
N ARG A 12 -15.76 8.05 2.50
CA ARG A 12 -15.92 9.20 3.40
C ARG A 12 -14.70 10.11 3.40
N ALA A 13 -13.51 9.53 3.42
CA ALA A 13 -12.27 10.30 3.38
C ALA A 13 -12.16 11.08 2.07
N LEU A 14 -12.53 10.47 0.95
CA LEU A 14 -12.50 11.11 -0.37
C LEU A 14 -13.57 12.19 -0.54
N ALA A 15 -14.70 12.09 0.18
CA ALA A 15 -15.80 13.04 0.06
C ALA A 15 -15.42 14.46 0.45
N VAL A 16 -14.41 14.65 1.29
CA VAL A 16 -13.89 15.97 1.67
C VAL A 16 -12.82 16.49 0.70
N ASP A 17 -12.54 15.74 -0.35
CA ASP A 17 -11.58 16.07 -1.41
C ASP A 17 -10.19 16.46 -0.88
N PRO A 18 -9.52 15.59 -0.12
CA PRO A 18 -8.21 15.90 0.45
C PRO A 18 -7.10 15.82 -0.61
N ASP A 19 -6.03 16.58 -0.41
CA ASP A 19 -4.83 16.44 -1.25
C ASP A 19 -4.00 15.23 -0.86
N LEU A 20 -4.03 14.87 0.42
CA LEU A 20 -3.32 13.72 0.99
C LEU A 20 -4.32 12.81 1.68
N LEU A 21 -4.32 11.54 1.31
CA LEU A 21 -5.12 10.50 1.94
C LEU A 21 -4.21 9.62 2.78
N LEU A 22 -4.45 9.56 4.09
CA LEU A 22 -3.74 8.69 5.01
C LEU A 22 -4.55 7.43 5.26
N ILE A 23 -3.96 6.27 4.97
CA ILE A 23 -4.60 4.96 5.16
C ILE A 23 -3.70 4.10 6.05
N ASP A 24 -4.20 3.73 7.22
CA ASP A 24 -3.43 3.01 8.24
C ASP A 24 -3.93 1.56 8.36
N GLU A 25 -3.14 0.63 7.85
CA GLU A 25 -3.36 -0.82 7.88
C GLU A 25 -4.82 -1.23 7.59
N PRO A 26 -5.39 -0.79 6.45
CA PRO A 26 -6.84 -0.91 6.24
C PRO A 26 -7.29 -2.33 5.95
N PHE A 27 -6.40 -3.20 5.50
CA PHE A 27 -6.77 -4.53 4.99
C PHE A 27 -6.31 -5.68 5.87
N GLY A 28 -5.86 -5.40 7.08
CA GLY A 28 -5.31 -6.43 7.97
C GLY A 28 -6.31 -7.49 8.43
N ALA A 29 -7.60 -7.14 8.48
CA ALA A 29 -8.65 -8.02 9.01
C ALA A 29 -9.52 -8.67 7.93
N VAL A 30 -9.20 -8.48 6.64
CA VAL A 30 -9.98 -9.08 5.54
C VAL A 30 -9.27 -10.29 4.95
N ASP A 31 -10.04 -11.19 4.33
CA ASP A 31 -9.50 -12.36 3.67
C ASP A 31 -8.66 -11.98 2.43
N ALA A 32 -7.84 -12.90 1.96
CA ALA A 32 -6.87 -12.64 0.89
C ALA A 32 -7.53 -12.18 -0.42
N GLN A 33 -8.65 -12.78 -0.78
CA GLN A 33 -9.34 -12.43 -2.03
C GLN A 33 -9.97 -11.04 -1.96
N THR A 34 -10.63 -10.71 -0.87
CA THR A 34 -11.20 -9.39 -0.62
C THR A 34 -10.10 -8.33 -0.56
N LYS A 35 -8.99 -8.66 0.10
CA LYS A 35 -7.81 -7.79 0.17
C LYS A 35 -7.29 -7.42 -1.22
N LYS A 36 -7.14 -8.40 -2.10
CA LYS A 36 -6.69 -8.20 -3.47
C LYS A 36 -7.63 -7.25 -4.22
N MET A 37 -8.93 -7.45 -4.06
CA MET A 37 -9.94 -6.62 -4.70
C MET A 37 -9.89 -5.18 -4.21
N LEU A 38 -9.76 -4.98 -2.90
CA LEU A 38 -9.68 -3.66 -2.29
C LEU A 38 -8.38 -2.94 -2.68
N GLN A 39 -7.27 -3.65 -2.77
CA GLN A 39 -6.01 -3.09 -3.24
C GLN A 39 -6.13 -2.57 -4.67
N ASN A 40 -6.79 -3.33 -5.55
CA ASN A 40 -7.01 -2.92 -6.94
C ASN A 40 -7.94 -1.71 -7.02
N GLU A 41 -8.98 -1.65 -6.21
CA GLU A 41 -9.87 -0.48 -6.11
C GLU A 41 -9.10 0.77 -5.67
N LEU A 42 -8.21 0.63 -4.69
CA LEU A 42 -7.40 1.74 -4.22
C LEU A 42 -6.47 2.26 -5.32
N LEU A 43 -5.87 1.38 -6.11
CA LEU A 43 -5.06 1.77 -7.26
C LEU A 43 -5.89 2.52 -8.32
N ASP A 44 -7.12 2.09 -8.57
CA ASP A 44 -8.02 2.77 -9.49
C ASP A 44 -8.35 4.19 -9.01
N ILE A 45 -8.65 4.35 -7.73
CA ILE A 45 -8.89 5.65 -7.11
C ILE A 45 -7.68 6.57 -7.26
N TRP A 46 -6.50 6.05 -6.99
CA TRP A 46 -5.26 6.80 -7.13
C TRP A 46 -5.04 7.28 -8.57
N ARG A 47 -5.25 6.41 -9.55
CA ARG A 47 -5.12 6.76 -10.97
C ARG A 47 -6.12 7.82 -11.39
N GLU A 48 -7.37 7.70 -10.96
CA GLU A 48 -8.45 8.60 -11.35
C GLU A 48 -8.35 9.96 -10.68
N THR A 49 -7.93 10.01 -9.42
CA THR A 49 -7.94 11.25 -8.64
C THR A 49 -6.59 11.99 -8.63
N GLY A 50 -5.50 11.29 -8.90
CA GLY A 50 -4.15 11.85 -8.81
C GLY A 50 -3.74 12.27 -7.40
N LYS A 51 -4.42 11.79 -6.38
CA LYS A 51 -4.14 12.17 -4.99
C LYS A 51 -2.89 11.48 -4.47
N THR A 52 -2.23 12.13 -3.52
CA THR A 52 -1.13 11.49 -2.79
C THR A 52 -1.71 10.60 -1.70
N ILE A 53 -1.25 9.35 -1.65
CA ILE A 53 -1.70 8.38 -0.66
C ILE A 53 -0.51 7.95 0.19
N LEU A 54 -0.65 8.13 1.50
CA LEU A 54 0.29 7.58 2.48
C LEU A 54 -0.35 6.34 3.09
N PHE A 55 0.21 5.18 2.77
CA PHE A 55 -0.35 3.88 3.14
C PHE A 55 0.56 3.20 4.16
N VAL A 56 0.03 2.91 5.34
CA VAL A 56 0.77 2.24 6.41
C VAL A 56 0.41 0.76 6.41
N THR A 57 1.41 -0.10 6.32
CA THR A 57 1.23 -1.55 6.34
C THR A 57 2.46 -2.24 6.92
N HIS A 58 2.27 -3.42 7.51
CA HIS A 58 3.36 -4.32 7.86
C HIS A 58 3.48 -5.49 6.88
N ASP A 59 2.63 -5.52 5.85
CA ASP A 59 2.68 -6.55 4.80
C ASP A 59 3.58 -6.08 3.67
N VAL A 60 4.77 -6.69 3.57
CA VAL A 60 5.79 -6.32 2.59
C VAL A 60 5.31 -6.50 1.15
N ALA A 61 4.59 -7.59 0.86
CA ALA A 61 4.05 -7.83 -0.48
C ALA A 61 3.05 -6.74 -0.89
N GLU A 62 2.23 -6.28 0.05
CA GLU A 62 1.30 -5.18 -0.18
C GLU A 62 2.03 -3.88 -0.51
N ALA A 63 3.10 -3.59 0.23
CA ALA A 63 3.93 -2.41 -0.02
C ALA A 63 4.52 -2.43 -1.45
N VAL A 64 5.06 -3.58 -1.87
CA VAL A 64 5.62 -3.72 -3.23
C VAL A 64 4.54 -3.58 -4.29
N LYS A 65 3.37 -4.15 -4.04
CA LYS A 65 2.26 -4.10 -5.00
C LYS A 65 1.73 -2.67 -5.21
N LEU A 66 1.61 -1.90 -4.14
CA LEU A 66 0.89 -0.63 -4.18
C LEU A 66 1.78 0.60 -4.35
N ALA A 67 2.96 0.62 -3.75
CA ALA A 67 3.70 1.84 -3.55
C ALA A 67 4.58 2.27 -4.74
N ASP A 68 4.71 3.57 -4.93
CA ASP A 68 5.77 4.14 -5.76
C ASP A 68 7.09 4.12 -4.98
N ARG A 69 7.03 4.48 -3.70
CA ARG A 69 8.16 4.46 -2.78
C ARG A 69 7.73 3.85 -1.46
N VAL A 70 8.64 3.11 -0.85
CA VAL A 70 8.42 2.50 0.46
C VAL A 70 9.37 3.12 1.46
N VAL A 71 8.81 3.70 2.52
CA VAL A 71 9.58 4.22 3.64
C VAL A 71 9.68 3.12 4.70
N VAL A 72 10.88 2.60 4.91
CA VAL A 72 11.12 1.55 5.90
C VAL A 72 11.46 2.21 7.24
N MET A 73 10.68 1.89 8.26
CA MET A 73 10.83 2.45 9.60
C MET A 73 11.58 1.51 10.52
N ALA A 74 12.50 2.05 11.30
CA ALA A 74 13.12 1.33 12.40
C ALA A 74 12.27 1.54 13.67
N LYS A 75 12.14 0.49 14.49
CA LYS A 75 11.29 0.55 15.68
C LYS A 75 11.95 1.27 16.86
N GLU A 76 13.23 1.06 17.08
CA GLU A 76 13.93 1.57 18.27
C GLU A 76 15.31 2.14 17.90
N PRO A 77 15.45 3.50 17.90
CA PRO A 77 14.38 4.50 18.01
C PRO A 77 13.53 4.56 16.77
N GLY A 78 12.28 5.05 16.89
CA GLY A 78 11.42 5.27 15.73
C GLY A 78 12.06 6.27 14.78
N ARG A 79 12.48 5.79 13.60
CA ARG A 79 13.16 6.61 12.59
C ARG A 79 13.03 5.97 11.22
N VAL A 80 13.22 6.77 10.19
CA VAL A 80 13.31 6.27 8.82
C VAL A 80 14.65 5.54 8.66
N ARG A 81 14.60 4.26 8.31
CA ARG A 81 15.80 3.47 8.02
C ARG A 81 16.27 3.67 6.60
N GLU A 82 15.35 3.57 5.65
CA GLU A 82 15.64 3.76 4.24
C GLU A 82 14.35 4.07 3.47
N VAL A 83 14.49 4.76 2.33
CA VAL A 83 13.42 4.98 1.37
C VAL A 83 13.78 4.20 0.11
N VAL A 84 12.91 3.29 -0.30
CA VAL A 84 13.13 2.41 -1.45
C VAL A 84 12.17 2.80 -2.58
N ASP A 85 12.72 3.14 -3.73
CA ASP A 85 11.91 3.33 -4.95
C ASP A 85 11.57 1.96 -5.51
N VAL A 86 10.27 1.69 -5.71
CA VAL A 86 9.85 0.40 -6.25
C VAL A 86 10.11 0.32 -7.74
N GLY A 87 9.71 1.33 -8.50
CA GLY A 87 10.07 1.48 -9.91
C GLY A 87 9.60 0.37 -10.85
N ILE A 88 8.60 -0.41 -10.45
CA ILE A 88 8.05 -1.49 -11.26
C ILE A 88 6.74 -1.02 -11.87
N GLU A 89 6.56 -1.23 -13.18
CA GLU A 89 5.29 -0.90 -13.85
C GLU A 89 4.14 -1.72 -13.31
N ARG A 90 2.99 -1.11 -13.22
CA ARG A 90 1.74 -1.79 -12.84
C ARG A 90 1.02 -2.32 -14.08
N PRO A 91 0.27 -3.42 -14.00
CA PRO A 91 0.05 -4.24 -12.81
C PRO A 91 1.29 -5.05 -12.40
N ARG A 92 1.51 -5.18 -11.10
CA ARG A 92 2.67 -5.88 -10.54
C ARG A 92 2.25 -7.26 -10.06
N GLU A 93 2.89 -8.29 -10.59
CA GLU A 93 2.61 -9.68 -10.26
C GLU A 93 3.68 -10.23 -9.32
N ARG A 94 3.26 -11.00 -8.31
CA ARG A 94 4.19 -11.59 -7.35
C ARG A 94 5.18 -12.56 -7.99
N SER A 95 4.82 -13.13 -9.14
CA SER A 95 5.67 -14.04 -9.90
C SER A 95 6.76 -13.34 -10.70
N ASP A 96 6.70 -12.01 -10.85
CA ASP A 96 7.71 -11.26 -11.59
C ASP A 96 9.02 -11.18 -10.80
N ASP A 97 10.16 -11.36 -11.48
CA ASP A 97 11.48 -11.31 -10.86
C ASP A 97 11.74 -9.97 -10.17
N ALA A 98 11.35 -8.87 -10.80
CA ALA A 98 11.51 -7.53 -10.22
C ALA A 98 10.73 -7.38 -8.92
N PHE A 99 9.52 -7.95 -8.83
CA PHE A 99 8.72 -7.98 -7.61
C PHE A 99 9.46 -8.73 -6.50
N GLY A 100 9.93 -9.93 -6.80
CA GLY A 100 10.65 -10.77 -5.85
C GLY A 100 11.92 -10.11 -5.33
N ALA A 101 12.68 -9.46 -6.19
CA ALA A 101 13.91 -8.75 -5.82
C ALA A 101 13.63 -7.59 -4.85
N THR A 102 12.61 -6.78 -5.15
CA THR A 102 12.20 -5.68 -4.27
C THR A 102 11.65 -6.19 -2.95
N TYR A 103 10.84 -7.23 -2.99
CA TYR A 103 10.32 -7.91 -1.80
C TYR A 103 11.46 -8.35 -0.87
N GLN A 104 12.45 -9.04 -1.42
CA GLN A 104 13.59 -9.51 -0.63
C GLN A 104 14.41 -8.37 -0.05
N ARG A 105 14.62 -7.30 -0.83
CA ARG A 105 15.32 -6.11 -0.35
C ARG A 105 14.63 -5.50 0.86
N LEU A 106 13.30 -5.40 0.81
CA LEU A 106 12.53 -4.85 1.92
C LEU A 106 12.59 -5.76 3.15
N LEU A 107 12.51 -7.08 2.96
CA LEU A 107 12.67 -8.04 4.07
C LEU A 107 14.01 -7.87 4.77
N ASP A 108 15.06 -7.63 4.01
CA ASP A 108 16.42 -7.47 4.57
C ASP A 108 16.57 -6.16 5.37
N LEU A 109 15.70 -5.18 5.12
CA LEU A 109 15.74 -3.88 5.80
C LEU A 109 14.89 -3.82 7.06
N ILE A 110 14.02 -4.80 7.27
CA ILE A 110 13.10 -4.79 8.42
C ILE A 110 13.78 -5.23 9.72
#